data_f0692df332e9ff200d026a716316fcc9
#
_entry.id   f0692df332e9ff200d026a716316fcc9
#
_cell.length_a   1.000
_cell.length_b   1.000
_cell.length_c   1.000
_cell.angle_alpha   90.00
_cell.angle_beta   90.00
_cell.angle_gamma   90.00
#
_symmetry.space_group_name_H-M   'P 1'
#
loop_
_entity.id
_entity.type
_entity.pdbx_description
1 polymer ?
#
loop_
_entity_poly.entity_id
_entity_poly.type
_entity_poly.pdbx_seq_one_letter_code
_entity_poly.pdbx_strand_id
1 'polypeptide(L)'
;METKPRRGLPLRIGLVAATLALVACGLAVSGIAVTSILRHSLVSRIDSTLLDASRGWAQAPRRQSPPPYEGPDPGRPPSKFYVRGVSIDGTPFTAINDRNAEPALPANNDVGPNPTTLPSVNGTDIQWRAVSVRGPHGLTTVAIDLSDVQHTVSSLVWLQIGIGVAVLAVVGIASFAVVQRSLRPLVEVEQTAAAIASGQLDRRVPERDPRTEVGRLSQALNGMLAQIQQALASSESSAEKARGSEHRMRRFITDASHELRTPLTTIRGFAELYRQGAARDVAMLLSRIESEASRMGLLVDDLLLLARLDVQRPLEHHRVDLLALASDAVHDGQAIDPGRTITMEVLDGPGTPEVLGDEARIRQVLSNLVANALQHTPESADVTVRVGTDGDDAVLEVADQGPGMNQEDASRVFERFYRTDWSRARASGGTGLGLSIVESLVRAHGGAVSVTTAPGEGCRFRVTLPRISDVPASEPVHAN
;
A
#
# COMPACT_ATOMS: atom_id res chain seq x y z
N MET A 1 14.95 35.89 6.50
CA MET A 1 14.41 35.70 7.87
C MET A 1 14.08 34.22 8.00
N GLU A 2 15.10 33.41 8.36
CA GLU A 2 14.94 31.95 8.51
C GLU A 2 14.20 31.65 9.81
N THR A 3 13.01 31.13 9.70
CA THR A 3 12.26 30.59 10.83
C THR A 3 12.95 29.31 11.30
N LYS A 4 13.73 29.38 12.38
CA LYS A 4 14.22 28.21 13.11
C LYS A 4 13.07 27.22 13.35
N PRO A 5 13.18 25.95 12.97
CA PRO A 5 12.15 24.97 13.27
C PRO A 5 12.02 24.85 14.80
N ARG A 6 10.83 25.12 15.32
CA ARG A 6 10.49 24.85 16.72
C ARG A 6 10.75 23.35 16.94
N ARG A 7 11.75 23.02 17.76
CA ARG A 7 11.96 21.64 18.22
C ARG A 7 10.73 21.23 19.01
N GLY A 8 9.81 20.53 18.37
CA GLY A 8 8.67 19.92 19.02
C GLY A 8 9.16 18.91 20.05
N LEU A 9 8.62 18.98 21.29
CA LEU A 9 8.85 17.95 22.29
C LEU A 9 8.36 16.60 21.75
N PRO A 10 9.11 15.52 21.93
CA PRO A 10 8.65 14.18 21.55
C PRO A 10 7.27 13.90 22.17
N LEU A 11 6.34 13.38 21.37
CA LEU A 11 4.96 13.10 21.81
C LEU A 11 4.90 12.31 23.12
N ARG A 12 5.86 11.42 23.34
CA ARG A 12 6.01 10.60 24.56
C ARG A 12 6.19 11.46 25.80
N ILE A 13 7.09 12.45 25.73
CA ILE A 13 7.38 13.36 26.86
C ILE A 13 6.17 14.26 27.13
N GLY A 14 5.52 14.77 26.09
CA GLY A 14 4.34 15.61 26.22
C GLY A 14 3.18 14.89 26.91
N LEU A 15 2.92 13.63 26.56
CA LEU A 15 1.83 12.85 27.16
C LEU A 15 2.10 12.52 28.63
N VAL A 16 3.31 12.09 28.97
CA VAL A 16 3.71 11.82 30.36
C VAL A 16 3.67 13.09 31.21
N ALA A 17 4.17 14.21 30.69
CA ALA A 17 4.11 15.49 31.38
C ALA A 17 2.67 15.96 31.63
N ALA A 18 1.78 15.80 30.65
CA ALA A 18 0.38 16.16 30.82
C ALA A 18 -0.34 15.31 31.90
N THR A 19 -0.10 14.00 31.91
CA THR A 19 -0.66 13.13 32.96
C THR A 19 -0.15 13.46 34.35
N LEU A 20 1.15 13.72 34.50
CA LEU A 20 1.77 14.10 35.76
C LEU A 20 1.24 15.45 36.23
N ALA A 21 1.10 16.45 35.35
CA ALA A 21 0.55 17.76 35.69
C ALA A 21 -0.90 17.66 36.17
N LEU A 22 -1.73 16.84 35.51
CA LEU A 22 -3.12 16.64 35.92
C LEU A 22 -3.21 16.00 37.31
N VAL A 23 -2.42 14.94 37.57
CA VAL A 23 -2.40 14.26 38.88
C VAL A 23 -1.86 15.18 39.97
N ALA A 24 -0.78 15.93 39.70
CA ALA A 24 -0.22 16.90 40.65
C ALA A 24 -1.24 17.99 41.03
N CYS A 25 -1.96 18.51 40.04
CA CYS A 25 -3.01 19.49 40.26
C CYS A 25 -4.14 18.91 41.17
N GLY A 26 -4.60 17.70 40.88
CA GLY A 26 -5.61 17.02 41.70
C GLY A 26 -5.15 16.77 43.14
N LEU A 27 -3.91 16.32 43.34
CA LEU A 27 -3.32 16.12 44.66
C LEU A 27 -3.17 17.46 45.43
N ALA A 28 -2.75 18.53 44.78
CA ALA A 28 -2.61 19.84 45.37
C ALA A 28 -3.98 20.39 45.84
N VAL A 29 -4.99 20.32 44.98
CA VAL A 29 -6.35 20.77 45.32
C VAL A 29 -6.91 19.96 46.48
N SER A 30 -6.78 18.63 46.46
CA SER A 30 -7.21 17.74 47.53
C SER A 30 -6.47 18.04 48.84
N GLY A 31 -5.14 18.22 48.75
CA GLY A 31 -4.31 18.54 49.93
C GLY A 31 -4.70 19.85 50.60
N ILE A 32 -4.89 20.90 49.82
CA ILE A 32 -5.35 22.21 50.32
C ILE A 32 -6.74 22.09 50.98
N ALA A 33 -7.67 21.38 50.33
CA ALA A 33 -9.03 21.22 50.87
C ALA A 33 -9.02 20.47 52.22
N VAL A 34 -8.34 19.32 52.28
CA VAL A 34 -8.25 18.51 53.51
C VAL A 34 -7.60 19.30 54.66
N THR A 35 -6.47 19.96 54.38
CA THR A 35 -5.73 20.75 55.38
C THR A 35 -6.59 21.92 55.85
N SER A 36 -7.29 22.62 54.98
CA SER A 36 -8.16 23.74 55.32
C SER A 36 -9.36 23.32 56.20
N ILE A 37 -10.02 22.22 55.81
CA ILE A 37 -11.17 21.68 56.58
C ILE A 37 -10.72 21.22 57.97
N LEU A 38 -9.59 20.49 58.06
CA LEU A 38 -9.07 20.00 59.31
C LEU A 38 -8.69 21.17 60.26
N ARG A 39 -7.95 22.17 59.72
CA ARG A 39 -7.56 23.35 60.48
C ARG A 39 -8.81 24.10 61.02
N HIS A 40 -9.81 24.28 60.16
CA HIS A 40 -11.06 24.92 60.56
C HIS A 40 -11.78 24.13 61.67
N SER A 41 -11.88 22.83 61.55
CA SER A 41 -12.49 21.93 62.53
C SER A 41 -11.78 21.96 63.91
N LEU A 42 -10.41 21.89 63.84
CA LEU A 42 -9.62 21.94 65.10
C LEU A 42 -9.73 23.29 65.83
N VAL A 43 -9.64 24.39 65.06
CA VAL A 43 -9.80 25.73 65.63
C VAL A 43 -11.22 25.94 66.20
N SER A 44 -12.27 25.52 65.53
CA SER A 44 -13.65 25.55 65.96
C SER A 44 -13.87 24.76 67.26
N ARG A 45 -13.19 23.61 67.41
CA ARG A 45 -13.25 22.85 68.70
C ARG A 45 -12.56 23.57 69.83
N ILE A 46 -11.45 24.28 69.58
CA ILE A 46 -10.79 25.12 70.57
C ILE A 46 -11.72 26.28 70.97
N ASP A 47 -12.36 26.92 69.98
CA ASP A 47 -13.29 28.01 70.20
C ASP A 47 -14.46 27.57 71.10
N SER A 48 -15.06 26.39 70.87
CA SER A 48 -16.10 25.85 71.72
C SER A 48 -15.61 25.62 73.20
N THR A 49 -14.40 25.02 73.32
CA THR A 49 -13.77 24.78 74.65
C THR A 49 -13.51 26.07 75.40
N LEU A 50 -13.05 27.13 74.73
CA LEU A 50 -12.80 28.43 75.27
C LEU A 50 -14.13 29.10 75.74
N LEU A 51 -15.16 29.02 74.91
CA LEU A 51 -16.48 29.59 75.28
C LEU A 51 -17.11 28.86 76.46
N ASP A 52 -17.01 27.54 76.53
CA ASP A 52 -17.48 26.74 77.65
C ASP A 52 -16.71 27.07 78.92
N ALA A 53 -15.37 27.19 78.83
CA ALA A 53 -14.55 27.65 79.97
C ALA A 53 -14.92 29.05 80.44
N SER A 54 -15.13 29.96 79.49
CA SER A 54 -15.49 31.36 79.80
C SER A 54 -16.86 31.53 80.47
N ARG A 55 -17.83 30.69 80.09
CA ARG A 55 -19.19 30.69 80.64
C ARG A 55 -19.30 29.91 81.98
N GLY A 56 -18.39 28.97 82.20
CA GLY A 56 -18.37 28.09 83.35
C GLY A 56 -17.48 28.61 84.50
N TRP A 57 -16.38 27.84 84.71
CA TRP A 57 -15.50 28.03 85.87
C TRP A 57 -14.75 29.37 85.86
N ALA A 58 -14.54 30.05 84.75
CA ALA A 58 -13.84 31.34 84.67
C ALA A 58 -14.67 32.50 85.33
N GLN A 59 -15.99 32.36 85.52
CA GLN A 59 -16.87 33.29 86.12
C GLN A 59 -17.18 32.93 87.63
N ALA A 60 -16.74 31.77 88.05
CA ALA A 60 -17.03 31.30 89.39
C ALA A 60 -16.40 32.25 90.47
N PRO A 61 -17.08 32.49 91.55
CA PRO A 61 -16.56 33.36 92.61
C PRO A 61 -15.32 32.77 93.25
N ARG A 62 -14.19 33.49 93.16
CA ARG A 62 -12.96 33.09 93.84
C ARG A 62 -13.05 33.30 95.32
N ARG A 63 -12.87 32.25 96.11
CA ARG A 63 -12.67 32.33 97.55
C ARG A 63 -11.30 32.94 97.83
N GLN A 64 -11.24 34.13 98.33
CA GLN A 64 -10.11 34.91 98.88
C GLN A 64 -8.78 34.81 98.08
N SER A 65 -8.06 35.93 97.93
CA SER A 65 -6.87 36.13 97.08
C SER A 65 -6.07 34.86 96.82
N PRO A 66 -5.94 34.46 95.51
CA PRO A 66 -5.07 33.35 95.21
C PRO A 66 -3.65 33.68 95.64
N PRO A 67 -2.87 32.67 96.13
CA PRO A 67 -1.45 32.89 96.39
C PRO A 67 -0.80 33.36 95.12
N PRO A 68 0.33 34.10 95.17
CA PRO A 68 1.09 34.46 94.00
C PRO A 68 1.41 33.20 93.16
N TYR A 69 1.27 33.31 91.88
CA TYR A 69 1.57 32.17 90.99
C TYR A 69 3.06 31.80 91.11
N GLU A 70 3.40 30.66 91.70
CA GLU A 70 4.74 30.16 91.97
C GLU A 70 5.21 29.15 90.87
N GLY A 71 4.55 29.13 89.72
CA GLY A 71 4.86 28.18 88.66
C GLY A 71 3.98 26.93 88.59
N PRO A 72 4.21 26.01 87.72
CA PRO A 72 3.43 24.78 87.59
C PRO A 72 3.46 23.94 88.86
N ASP A 73 2.29 23.60 89.43
CA ASP A 73 2.15 22.72 90.58
C ASP A 73 2.59 21.29 90.17
N PRO A 74 3.69 20.74 90.73
CA PRO A 74 4.19 19.43 90.37
C PRO A 74 3.24 18.25 90.66
N GLY A 75 2.19 18.51 91.42
CA GLY A 75 1.20 17.50 91.79
C GLY A 75 -0.03 17.41 90.88
N ARG A 76 -0.17 18.28 89.90
CA ARG A 76 -1.28 18.24 88.95
C ARG A 76 -0.83 18.20 87.47
N PRO A 77 -1.60 17.57 86.63
CA PRO A 77 -1.25 17.61 85.22
C PRO A 77 -1.33 19.06 84.66
N PRO A 78 -0.39 19.47 83.76
CA PRO A 78 -0.34 20.82 83.24
C PRO A 78 -1.67 21.21 82.58
N SER A 79 -2.14 22.41 82.87
CA SER A 79 -3.37 22.94 82.26
C SER A 79 -3.11 23.39 80.84
N LYS A 80 -4.04 23.08 79.94
CA LYS A 80 -4.02 23.60 78.53
C LYS A 80 -4.40 25.07 78.44
N PHE A 81 -4.89 25.62 79.59
CA PHE A 81 -5.37 26.99 79.65
C PHE A 81 -4.31 27.92 80.24
N TYR A 82 -4.18 29.08 79.62
CA TYR A 82 -3.61 30.29 80.25
C TYR A 82 -4.77 31.12 80.79
N VAL A 83 -4.68 31.55 82.02
CA VAL A 83 -5.71 32.35 82.62
C VAL A 83 -5.13 33.58 83.33
N ARG A 84 -5.58 34.77 82.89
CA ARG A 84 -5.21 36.07 83.47
C ARG A 84 -6.44 36.80 83.88
N GLY A 85 -6.42 37.31 85.11
CA GLY A 85 -7.47 38.17 85.69
C GLY A 85 -7.02 39.61 85.88
N VAL A 86 -7.97 40.52 85.73
CA VAL A 86 -7.77 41.91 86.19
C VAL A 86 -8.86 42.17 87.25
N SER A 87 -8.46 42.46 88.46
CA SER A 87 -9.35 42.71 89.58
C SER A 87 -10.12 44.04 89.39
N ILE A 88 -11.13 44.28 90.19
CA ILE A 88 -11.96 45.52 90.15
C ILE A 88 -11.12 46.77 90.44
N ASP A 89 -10.07 46.65 91.22
CA ASP A 89 -9.08 47.70 91.51
C ASP A 89 -8.07 47.95 90.43
N GLY A 90 -8.17 47.21 89.24
CA GLY A 90 -7.32 47.35 88.07
C GLY A 90 -5.99 46.59 88.16
N THR A 91 -5.74 45.81 89.21
CA THR A 91 -4.51 45.02 89.33
C THR A 91 -4.56 43.72 88.53
N PRO A 92 -3.61 43.47 87.55
CA PRO A 92 -3.55 42.23 86.83
C PRO A 92 -2.90 41.12 87.68
N PHE A 93 -3.40 39.89 87.52
CA PHE A 93 -2.81 38.70 88.10
C PHE A 93 -2.90 37.49 87.15
N THR A 94 -1.91 36.64 87.14
CA THR A 94 -1.93 35.41 86.38
C THR A 94 -2.36 34.25 87.24
N ALA A 95 -3.44 33.58 86.88
CA ALA A 95 -3.97 32.46 87.62
C ALA A 95 -3.46 31.10 87.22
N ILE A 96 -3.20 30.90 85.94
CA ILE A 96 -2.68 29.67 85.33
C ILE A 96 -1.75 30.05 84.22
N ASN A 97 -0.49 29.59 84.28
CA ASN A 97 0.51 29.67 83.19
C ASN A 97 1.51 28.48 83.26
N ASP A 98 1.04 27.30 82.95
CA ASP A 98 1.85 26.10 83.10
C ASP A 98 2.83 25.87 81.92
N ARG A 99 2.78 26.69 80.86
CA ARG A 99 3.60 26.54 79.65
C ARG A 99 4.74 27.55 79.51
N ASN A 100 4.98 28.39 80.48
CA ASN A 100 6.03 29.44 80.42
C ASN A 100 6.00 30.34 79.19
N ALA A 101 4.85 30.45 78.52
CA ALA A 101 4.62 31.34 77.43
C ALA A 101 3.37 32.13 77.65
N GLU A 102 3.34 33.38 77.14
CA GLU A 102 2.21 34.30 77.43
C GLU A 102 1.66 34.84 76.06
N PRO A 103 0.32 34.91 75.93
CA PRO A 103 -0.31 35.61 74.83
C PRO A 103 -0.04 37.11 74.90
N ALA A 104 0.24 37.75 73.78
CA ALA A 104 0.37 39.21 73.67
C ALA A 104 -1.02 39.84 73.77
N LEU A 105 -1.47 40.06 75.03
CA LEU A 105 -2.77 40.68 75.30
C LEU A 105 -2.74 42.18 74.99
N PRO A 106 -3.86 42.79 74.55
CA PRO A 106 -4.00 44.26 74.48
C PRO A 106 -3.70 44.95 75.76
N ALA A 107 -3.34 46.23 75.68
CA ALA A 107 -3.01 47.03 76.92
C ALA A 107 -4.12 47.08 77.98
N ASN A 108 -5.37 46.92 77.60
CA ASN A 108 -6.51 46.83 78.51
C ASN A 108 -6.81 45.39 78.97
N ASN A 109 -6.00 44.40 78.59
CA ASN A 109 -6.20 42.98 78.86
C ASN A 109 -7.55 42.40 78.35
N ASP A 110 -8.30 43.15 77.54
CA ASP A 110 -9.63 42.74 77.05
C ASP A 110 -9.53 42.38 75.56
N VAL A 111 -9.75 41.10 75.26
CA VAL A 111 -9.72 40.56 73.90
C VAL A 111 -11.14 40.53 73.33
N GLY A 112 -12.14 40.73 74.14
CA GLY A 112 -13.54 40.62 73.77
C GLY A 112 -14.17 39.24 73.99
N PRO A 113 -15.49 39.12 73.81
CA PRO A 113 -16.25 37.91 74.12
C PRO A 113 -16.17 36.85 73.02
N ASN A 114 -15.58 37.19 71.87
CA ASN A 114 -15.37 36.24 70.77
C ASN A 114 -13.92 35.73 70.73
N PRO A 115 -13.71 34.44 70.52
CA PRO A 115 -12.35 33.87 70.38
C PRO A 115 -11.53 34.57 69.31
N THR A 116 -10.37 35.12 69.67
CA THR A 116 -9.48 35.89 68.80
C THR A 116 -8.09 35.27 68.85
N THR A 117 -7.38 35.25 67.68
CA THR A 117 -6.02 34.73 67.60
C THR A 117 -5.02 35.85 67.94
N LEU A 118 -4.09 35.57 68.88
CA LEU A 118 -3.04 36.46 69.35
C LEU A 118 -1.68 35.81 69.18
N PRO A 119 -0.62 36.59 68.89
CA PRO A 119 0.76 36.10 68.96
C PRO A 119 1.22 35.92 70.40
N SER A 120 2.39 35.29 70.59
CA SER A 120 3.04 35.21 71.92
C SER A 120 3.90 36.44 72.22
N VAL A 121 4.04 36.86 73.48
CA VAL A 121 4.83 38.03 73.92
C VAL A 121 6.32 37.89 73.57
N ASN A 122 6.89 36.69 73.63
CA ASN A 122 8.34 36.46 73.51
C ASN A 122 8.76 36.13 72.08
N GLY A 123 7.97 36.48 71.01
CA GLY A 123 8.35 36.21 69.59
C GLY A 123 8.49 34.73 69.24
N THR A 124 7.99 33.85 70.10
CA THR A 124 7.85 32.42 69.82
C THR A 124 6.78 32.22 68.73
N ASP A 125 6.96 31.27 67.85
CA ASP A 125 6.02 30.95 66.72
C ASP A 125 4.62 30.44 67.27
N ILE A 126 4.41 30.52 68.53
CA ILE A 126 3.19 30.08 69.27
C ILE A 126 2.07 31.11 69.06
N GLN A 127 1.01 30.67 68.46
CA GLN A 127 -0.25 31.43 68.41
C GLN A 127 -1.18 30.98 69.48
N TRP A 128 -1.93 31.95 70.04
CA TRP A 128 -2.88 31.74 71.07
C TRP A 128 -4.30 32.08 70.63
N ARG A 129 -5.25 31.27 71.05
CA ARG A 129 -6.67 31.60 70.91
C ARG A 129 -7.21 32.04 72.25
N ALA A 130 -7.72 33.25 72.35
CA ALA A 130 -8.10 33.86 73.60
C ALA A 130 -9.51 34.43 73.57
N VAL A 131 -10.15 34.44 74.70
CA VAL A 131 -11.44 35.05 74.91
C VAL A 131 -11.44 35.76 76.28
N SER A 132 -12.05 36.93 76.37
CA SER A 132 -12.19 37.68 77.66
C SER A 132 -13.65 37.75 78.05
N VAL A 133 -13.88 37.57 79.37
CA VAL A 133 -15.22 37.65 79.96
C VAL A 133 -15.18 38.57 81.16
N ARG A 134 -16.13 39.48 81.23
CA ARG A 134 -16.32 40.40 82.35
C ARG A 134 -17.30 39.78 83.34
N GLY A 135 -16.79 39.44 84.50
CA GLY A 135 -17.57 38.88 85.61
C GLY A 135 -17.76 39.85 86.78
N PRO A 136 -18.41 39.42 87.89
CA PRO A 136 -18.66 40.25 89.09
C PRO A 136 -17.38 40.68 89.79
N HIS A 137 -16.23 40.01 89.55
CA HIS A 137 -14.95 40.22 90.19
C HIS A 137 -13.85 40.85 89.33
N GLY A 138 -14.23 41.32 88.14
CA GLY A 138 -13.32 41.93 87.20
C GLY A 138 -13.33 41.25 85.84
N LEU A 139 -12.25 41.44 85.01
CA LEU A 139 -12.07 40.85 83.67
C LEU A 139 -11.25 39.58 83.85
N THR A 140 -11.68 38.48 83.22
CA THR A 140 -10.93 37.21 83.10
C THR A 140 -10.69 36.87 81.66
N THR A 141 -9.44 36.73 81.29
CA THR A 141 -9.04 36.29 79.96
C THR A 141 -8.52 34.85 80.03
N VAL A 142 -9.11 34.00 79.22
CA VAL A 142 -8.73 32.59 79.07
C VAL A 142 -8.16 32.41 77.70
N ALA A 143 -6.99 31.76 77.60
CA ALA A 143 -6.39 31.46 76.29
C ALA A 143 -5.89 29.99 76.22
N ILE A 144 -5.87 29.44 75.01
CA ILE A 144 -5.28 28.12 74.69
C ILE A 144 -4.29 28.34 73.60
N ASP A 145 -3.12 27.71 73.71
CA ASP A 145 -2.14 27.73 72.64
C ASP A 145 -2.58 26.83 71.47
N LEU A 146 -2.13 27.21 70.23
CA LEU A 146 -2.43 26.50 68.96
C LEU A 146 -1.25 25.62 68.53
N SER A 147 -0.25 25.41 69.41
CA SER A 147 0.93 24.63 69.01
C SER A 147 0.57 23.19 68.63
N ASP A 148 -0.33 22.54 69.37
CA ASP A 148 -0.77 21.17 69.01
C ASP A 148 -1.54 21.13 67.69
N VAL A 149 -2.27 22.15 67.35
CA VAL A 149 -2.97 22.30 66.05
C VAL A 149 -1.94 22.50 64.91
N GLN A 150 -0.98 23.42 65.18
CA GLN A 150 0.09 23.68 64.18
C GLN A 150 0.93 22.43 63.89
N HIS A 151 1.34 21.69 64.94
CA HIS A 151 2.07 20.43 64.80
C HIS A 151 1.26 19.37 64.07
N THR A 152 -0.03 19.23 64.38
CA THR A 152 -0.91 18.28 63.68
C THR A 152 -1.07 18.63 62.21
N VAL A 153 -1.31 19.90 61.89
CA VAL A 153 -1.47 20.39 60.53
C VAL A 153 -0.16 20.25 59.75
N SER A 154 1.00 20.62 60.34
CA SER A 154 2.29 20.51 59.67
C SER A 154 2.67 19.05 59.41
N SER A 155 2.44 18.14 60.35
CA SER A 155 2.67 16.71 60.19
C SER A 155 1.79 16.14 59.05
N LEU A 156 0.54 16.55 58.97
CA LEU A 156 -0.37 16.16 57.90
C LEU A 156 0.14 16.67 56.52
N VAL A 157 0.60 17.92 56.43
CA VAL A 157 1.16 18.50 55.17
C VAL A 157 2.39 17.72 54.72
N TRP A 158 3.33 17.43 55.64
CA TRP A 158 4.50 16.62 55.28
C TRP A 158 4.15 15.21 54.83
N LEU A 159 3.17 14.57 55.50
CA LEU A 159 2.66 13.27 55.08
C LEU A 159 2.02 13.32 53.69
N GLN A 160 1.20 14.35 53.43
CA GLN A 160 0.58 14.56 52.09
C GLN A 160 1.63 14.77 50.99
N ILE A 161 2.68 15.58 51.26
CA ILE A 161 3.78 15.78 50.31
C ILE A 161 4.49 14.46 50.03
N GLY A 162 4.81 13.68 51.08
CA GLY A 162 5.49 12.37 50.92
C GLY A 162 4.65 11.39 50.07
N ILE A 163 3.37 11.27 50.41
CA ILE A 163 2.44 10.43 49.61
C ILE A 163 2.30 10.98 48.19
N GLY A 164 2.17 12.28 48.02
CA GLY A 164 2.07 12.92 46.70
C GLY A 164 3.24 12.65 45.79
N VAL A 165 4.47 12.77 46.32
CA VAL A 165 5.70 12.43 45.59
C VAL A 165 5.74 10.95 45.21
N ALA A 166 5.38 10.06 46.15
CA ALA A 166 5.34 8.61 45.83
C ALA A 166 4.32 8.29 44.76
N VAL A 167 3.12 8.85 44.81
CA VAL A 167 2.10 8.65 43.75
C VAL A 167 2.56 9.19 42.40
N LEU A 168 3.14 10.40 42.39
CA LEU A 168 3.67 10.97 41.13
C LEU A 168 4.79 10.13 40.54
N ALA A 169 5.68 9.55 41.36
CA ALA A 169 6.73 8.67 40.91
C ALA A 169 6.16 7.37 40.28
N VAL A 170 5.21 6.73 40.96
CA VAL A 170 4.57 5.50 40.45
C VAL A 170 3.80 5.77 39.16
N VAL A 171 2.98 6.85 39.11
CA VAL A 171 2.24 7.24 37.93
C VAL A 171 3.20 7.60 36.79
N GLY A 172 4.31 8.29 37.07
CA GLY A 172 5.31 8.66 36.09
C GLY A 172 5.96 7.43 35.44
N ILE A 173 6.39 6.48 36.25
CA ILE A 173 6.98 5.21 35.78
C ILE A 173 5.96 4.42 34.96
N ALA A 174 4.74 4.26 35.47
CA ALA A 174 3.69 3.52 34.79
C ALA A 174 3.30 4.18 33.45
N SER A 175 3.07 5.51 33.45
CA SER A 175 2.76 6.26 32.23
C SER A 175 3.88 6.17 31.21
N PHE A 176 5.14 6.29 31.64
CA PHE A 176 6.29 6.16 30.74
C PHE A 176 6.34 4.76 30.10
N ALA A 177 6.18 3.71 30.89
CA ALA A 177 6.17 2.33 30.39
C ALA A 177 5.03 2.06 29.39
N VAL A 178 3.82 2.52 29.71
CA VAL A 178 2.63 2.37 28.84
C VAL A 178 2.83 3.14 27.53
N VAL A 179 3.22 4.41 27.59
CA VAL A 179 3.44 5.26 26.41
C VAL A 179 4.55 4.69 25.53
N GLN A 180 5.65 4.23 26.11
CA GLN A 180 6.76 3.62 25.37
C GLN A 180 6.31 2.35 24.65
N ARG A 181 5.54 1.49 25.32
CA ARG A 181 5.04 0.24 24.72
C ARG A 181 4.01 0.51 23.62
N SER A 182 3.12 1.46 23.82
CA SER A 182 2.05 1.82 22.86
C SER A 182 2.57 2.51 21.60
N LEU A 183 3.66 3.30 21.70
CA LEU A 183 4.22 4.05 20.58
C LEU A 183 5.39 3.33 19.87
N ARG A 184 5.87 2.19 20.38
CA ARG A 184 6.91 1.39 19.74
C ARG A 184 6.51 0.92 18.34
N PRO A 185 5.28 0.45 18.08
CA PRO A 185 4.85 0.03 16.75
C PRO A 185 4.92 1.14 15.69
N LEU A 186 4.66 2.39 16.06
CA LEU A 186 4.75 3.53 15.14
C LEU A 186 6.18 3.76 14.64
N VAL A 187 7.18 3.57 15.51
CA VAL A 187 8.59 3.67 15.11
C VAL A 187 8.98 2.56 14.14
N GLU A 188 8.46 1.35 14.33
CA GLU A 188 8.69 0.24 13.40
C GLU A 188 8.07 0.51 12.01
N VAL A 189 6.87 1.11 11.97
CA VAL A 189 6.23 1.56 10.72
C VAL A 189 7.07 2.64 10.02
N GLU A 190 7.54 3.64 10.78
CA GLU A 190 8.40 4.72 10.26
C GLU A 190 9.69 4.18 9.63
N GLN A 191 10.39 3.28 10.34
CA GLN A 191 11.62 2.67 9.85
C GLN A 191 11.38 1.82 8.59
N THR A 192 10.28 1.07 8.57
CA THR A 192 9.91 0.27 7.39
C THR A 192 9.56 1.18 6.21
N ALA A 193 8.80 2.25 6.43
CA ALA A 193 8.48 3.23 5.40
C ALA A 193 9.73 3.93 4.85
N ALA A 194 10.70 4.27 5.70
CA ALA A 194 11.98 4.85 5.28
C ALA A 194 12.81 3.85 4.43
N ALA A 195 12.83 2.56 4.81
CA ALA A 195 13.49 1.52 4.04
C ALA A 195 12.84 1.33 2.66
N ILE A 196 11.50 1.36 2.59
CA ILE A 196 10.75 1.29 1.33
C ILE A 196 11.07 2.51 0.44
N ALA A 197 11.11 3.71 1.00
CA ALA A 197 11.46 4.93 0.28
C ALA A 197 12.89 4.90 -0.27
N SER A 198 13.79 4.15 0.36
CA SER A 198 15.16 3.89 -0.14
C SER A 198 15.25 2.79 -1.20
N GLY A 199 14.11 2.22 -1.65
CA GLY A 199 14.04 1.21 -2.70
C GLY A 199 13.88 -0.24 -2.24
N GLN A 200 13.78 -0.52 -0.93
CA GLN A 200 13.56 -1.88 -0.41
C GLN A 200 12.07 -2.23 -0.42
N LEU A 201 11.51 -2.42 -1.63
CA LEU A 201 10.08 -2.68 -1.83
C LEU A 201 9.63 -4.09 -1.39
N ASP A 202 10.55 -4.98 -1.08
CA ASP A 202 10.30 -6.33 -0.55
C ASP A 202 9.94 -6.33 0.93
N ARG A 203 10.30 -5.28 1.66
CA ARG A 203 9.95 -5.13 3.07
C ARG A 203 8.45 -4.96 3.28
N ARG A 204 7.98 -5.50 4.41
CA ARG A 204 6.58 -5.35 4.87
C ARG A 204 6.55 -4.79 6.28
N VAL A 205 5.53 -3.99 6.54
CA VAL A 205 5.20 -3.58 7.91
C VAL A 205 4.66 -4.80 8.66
N PRO A 206 5.15 -5.08 9.89
CA PRO A 206 4.65 -6.20 10.67
C PRO A 206 3.12 -6.15 10.84
N GLU A 207 2.46 -7.28 10.61
CA GLU A 207 1.03 -7.41 10.82
C GLU A 207 0.70 -7.27 12.30
N ARG A 208 -0.34 -6.51 12.59
CA ARG A 208 -0.86 -6.27 13.94
C ARG A 208 -2.37 -6.42 13.95
N ASP A 209 -2.95 -6.47 15.16
CA ASP A 209 -4.40 -6.62 15.30
C ASP A 209 -5.12 -5.50 14.53
N PRO A 210 -5.95 -5.85 13.52
CA PRO A 210 -6.67 -4.89 12.68
C PRO A 210 -7.69 -4.04 13.44
N ARG A 211 -7.99 -4.39 14.67
CA ARG A 211 -8.86 -3.58 15.56
C ARG A 211 -8.16 -2.34 16.08
N THR A 212 -6.83 -2.29 16.02
CA THR A 212 -6.04 -1.12 16.43
C THR A 212 -5.79 -0.17 15.27
N GLU A 213 -5.58 1.13 15.56
CA GLU A 213 -5.24 2.15 14.57
C GLU A 213 -3.96 1.80 13.82
N VAL A 214 -2.96 1.28 14.54
CA VAL A 214 -1.68 0.87 13.96
C VAL A 214 -1.84 -0.37 13.09
N GLY A 215 -2.69 -1.33 13.47
CA GLY A 215 -2.99 -2.51 12.67
C GLY A 215 -3.66 -2.15 11.34
N ARG A 216 -4.65 -1.24 11.37
CA ARG A 216 -5.28 -0.72 10.14
C ARG A 216 -4.29 0.03 9.25
N LEU A 217 -3.40 0.83 9.84
CA LEU A 217 -2.34 1.52 9.10
C LEU A 217 -1.37 0.52 8.44
N SER A 218 -0.95 -0.52 9.18
CA SER A 218 -0.08 -1.58 8.64
C SER A 218 -0.71 -2.30 7.45
N GLN A 219 -1.99 -2.64 7.53
CA GLN A 219 -2.73 -3.26 6.41
C GLN A 219 -2.83 -2.33 5.20
N ALA A 220 -3.21 -1.06 5.41
CA ALA A 220 -3.32 -0.09 4.33
C ALA A 220 -1.96 0.13 3.62
N LEU A 221 -0.87 0.22 4.39
CA LEU A 221 0.46 0.40 3.84
C LEU A 221 0.93 -0.85 3.07
N ASN A 222 0.71 -2.06 3.62
CA ASN A 222 1.04 -3.31 2.92
C ASN A 222 0.20 -3.49 1.64
N GLY A 223 -1.07 -3.09 1.66
CA GLY A 223 -1.94 -3.08 0.48
C GLY A 223 -1.44 -2.13 -0.61
N MET A 224 -1.04 -0.91 -0.23
CA MET A 224 -0.43 0.06 -1.17
C MET A 224 0.86 -0.49 -1.78
N LEU A 225 1.72 -1.12 -0.96
CA LEU A 225 2.96 -1.74 -1.43
C LEU A 225 2.71 -2.87 -2.44
N ALA A 226 1.70 -3.71 -2.21
CA ALA A 226 1.32 -4.75 -3.16
C ALA A 226 0.88 -4.15 -4.51
N GLN A 227 0.09 -3.06 -4.50
CA GLN A 227 -0.31 -2.36 -5.72
C GLN A 227 0.88 -1.74 -6.46
N ILE A 228 1.82 -1.11 -5.74
CA ILE A 228 3.03 -0.55 -6.35
C ILE A 228 3.87 -1.63 -7.01
N GLN A 229 4.09 -2.78 -6.35
CA GLN A 229 4.84 -3.89 -6.91
C GLN A 229 4.15 -4.47 -8.15
N GLN A 230 2.83 -4.63 -8.12
CA GLN A 230 2.06 -5.10 -9.26
C GLN A 230 2.13 -4.12 -10.45
N ALA A 231 2.06 -2.81 -10.18
CA ALA A 231 2.20 -1.79 -11.22
C ALA A 231 3.61 -1.80 -11.86
N LEU A 232 4.65 -1.95 -11.05
CA LEU A 232 6.03 -2.05 -11.55
C LEU A 232 6.22 -3.30 -12.41
N ALA A 233 5.78 -4.48 -11.95
CA ALA A 233 5.87 -5.73 -12.70
C ALA A 233 5.10 -5.65 -14.03
N SER A 234 3.90 -5.04 -14.03
CA SER A 234 3.12 -4.79 -15.24
C SER A 234 3.83 -3.84 -16.21
N SER A 235 4.46 -2.79 -15.68
CA SER A 235 5.23 -1.82 -16.47
C SER A 235 6.47 -2.47 -17.12
N GLU A 236 7.21 -3.29 -16.36
CA GLU A 236 8.36 -4.04 -16.86
C GLU A 236 7.96 -5.01 -17.98
N SER A 237 6.89 -5.80 -17.76
CA SER A 237 6.35 -6.71 -18.78
C SER A 237 5.92 -5.96 -20.05
N SER A 238 5.28 -4.81 -19.90
CA SER A 238 4.88 -3.97 -21.04
C SER A 238 6.08 -3.40 -21.79
N ALA A 239 7.11 -2.98 -21.08
CA ALA A 239 8.36 -2.49 -21.68
C ALA A 239 9.11 -3.60 -22.43
N GLU A 240 9.13 -4.82 -21.90
CA GLU A 240 9.73 -5.97 -22.59
C GLU A 240 8.96 -6.33 -23.88
N LYS A 241 7.63 -6.35 -23.83
CA LYS A 241 6.78 -6.57 -25.00
C LYS A 241 7.01 -5.49 -26.06
N ALA A 242 7.11 -4.23 -25.67
CA ALA A 242 7.38 -3.11 -26.56
C ALA A 242 8.76 -3.23 -27.22
N ARG A 243 9.81 -3.56 -26.46
CA ARG A 243 11.16 -3.80 -27.01
C ARG A 243 11.17 -4.98 -27.98
N GLY A 244 10.51 -6.08 -27.61
CA GLY A 244 10.38 -7.25 -28.49
C GLY A 244 9.67 -6.89 -29.81
N SER A 245 8.63 -6.06 -29.78
CA SER A 245 7.92 -5.57 -30.97
C SER A 245 8.82 -4.66 -31.82
N GLU A 246 9.55 -3.73 -31.17
CA GLU A 246 10.50 -2.86 -31.87
C GLU A 246 11.60 -3.66 -32.60
N HIS A 247 12.18 -4.68 -31.97
CA HIS A 247 13.18 -5.54 -32.59
C HIS A 247 12.65 -6.33 -33.80
N ARG A 248 11.38 -6.81 -33.70
CA ARG A 248 10.73 -7.49 -34.86
C ARG A 248 10.51 -6.50 -36.00
N MET A 249 10.03 -5.31 -35.72
CA MET A 249 9.79 -4.25 -36.70
C MET A 249 11.09 -3.81 -37.40
N ARG A 250 12.17 -3.61 -36.64
CA ARG A 250 13.47 -3.24 -37.23
C ARG A 250 14.01 -4.32 -38.17
N ARG A 251 13.92 -5.60 -37.80
CA ARG A 251 14.29 -6.71 -38.68
C ARG A 251 13.44 -6.72 -39.95
N PHE A 252 12.12 -6.62 -39.80
CA PHE A 252 11.20 -6.58 -40.93
C PHE A 252 11.54 -5.45 -41.93
N ILE A 253 11.83 -4.23 -41.46
CA ILE A 253 12.20 -3.09 -42.31
C ILE A 253 13.54 -3.37 -43.01
N THR A 254 14.51 -3.95 -42.31
CA THR A 254 15.82 -4.28 -42.88
C THR A 254 15.69 -5.33 -43.99
N ASP A 255 14.97 -6.42 -43.71
CA ASP A 255 14.80 -7.52 -44.67
C ASP A 255 13.98 -7.09 -45.91
N ALA A 256 12.88 -6.33 -45.67
CA ALA A 256 12.11 -5.74 -46.78
C ALA A 256 12.96 -4.82 -47.66
N SER A 257 13.84 -4.00 -47.04
CA SER A 257 14.73 -3.11 -47.79
C SER A 257 15.73 -3.87 -48.67
N HIS A 258 16.25 -4.99 -48.17
CA HIS A 258 17.16 -5.86 -48.94
C HIS A 258 16.44 -6.52 -50.10
N GLU A 259 15.27 -7.10 -49.89
CA GLU A 259 14.49 -7.81 -50.90
C GLU A 259 13.89 -6.88 -51.99
N LEU A 260 13.63 -5.60 -51.64
CA LEU A 260 13.24 -4.58 -52.65
C LEU A 260 14.44 -4.05 -53.46
N ARG A 261 15.64 -3.99 -52.89
CA ARG A 261 16.81 -3.43 -53.54
C ARG A 261 17.30 -4.32 -54.70
N THR A 262 17.24 -5.62 -54.52
CA THR A 262 17.72 -6.62 -55.52
C THR A 262 16.97 -6.50 -56.84
N PRO A 263 15.61 -6.64 -56.93
CA PRO A 263 14.86 -6.50 -58.15
C PRO A 263 15.01 -5.09 -58.78
N LEU A 264 15.05 -4.06 -57.94
CA LEU A 264 15.23 -2.68 -58.43
C LEU A 264 16.60 -2.51 -59.12
N THR A 265 17.66 -3.15 -58.58
CA THR A 265 18.99 -3.15 -59.20
C THR A 265 18.98 -3.90 -60.51
N THR A 266 18.24 -5.00 -60.60
CA THR A 266 18.08 -5.82 -61.81
C THR A 266 17.34 -5.03 -62.91
N ILE A 267 16.21 -4.38 -62.56
CA ILE A 267 15.46 -3.52 -63.49
C ILE A 267 16.37 -2.40 -64.04
N ARG A 268 17.09 -1.72 -63.10
CA ARG A 268 18.01 -0.65 -63.47
C ARG A 268 19.13 -1.16 -64.43
N GLY A 269 19.68 -2.34 -64.14
CA GLY A 269 20.71 -2.95 -64.98
C GLY A 269 20.21 -3.25 -66.36
N PHE A 270 19.00 -3.84 -66.52
CA PHE A 270 18.41 -4.09 -67.82
C PHE A 270 18.10 -2.80 -68.61
N ALA A 271 17.56 -1.77 -67.91
CA ALA A 271 17.29 -0.46 -68.49
C ALA A 271 18.62 0.21 -68.97
N GLU A 272 19.70 0.03 -68.22
CA GLU A 272 21.02 0.54 -68.66
C GLU A 272 21.64 -0.17 -69.84
N LEU A 273 21.52 -1.52 -69.92
CA LEU A 273 21.90 -2.33 -71.09
C LEU A 273 21.16 -1.89 -72.33
N TYR A 274 19.86 -1.63 -72.25
CA TYR A 274 19.06 -1.09 -73.34
C TYR A 274 19.61 0.28 -73.81
N ARG A 275 19.85 1.18 -72.89
CA ARG A 275 20.31 2.56 -73.18
C ARG A 275 21.70 2.59 -73.79
N GLN A 276 22.56 1.61 -73.44
CA GLN A 276 23.90 1.47 -73.99
C GLN A 276 23.91 0.78 -75.44
N GLY A 277 22.73 0.37 -75.88
CA GLY A 277 22.64 -0.36 -77.20
C GLY A 277 23.21 -1.78 -77.19
N ALA A 278 23.46 -2.31 -75.96
CA ALA A 278 24.03 -3.66 -75.77
C ALA A 278 22.96 -4.76 -75.77
N ALA A 279 21.68 -4.41 -75.87
CA ALA A 279 20.58 -5.34 -75.90
C ALA A 279 20.44 -6.01 -77.26
N ARG A 280 20.72 -7.31 -77.35
CA ARG A 280 20.54 -8.14 -78.60
C ARG A 280 19.08 -8.48 -78.82
N ASP A 281 18.26 -8.60 -77.77
CA ASP A 281 16.83 -8.89 -77.79
C ASP A 281 16.08 -7.95 -76.84
N VAL A 282 15.49 -6.91 -77.42
CA VAL A 282 14.77 -5.89 -76.72
C VAL A 282 13.47 -6.44 -76.12
N ALA A 283 12.80 -7.35 -76.79
CA ALA A 283 11.56 -7.97 -76.34
C ALA A 283 11.78 -8.80 -75.06
N MET A 284 12.83 -9.62 -75.06
CA MET A 284 13.22 -10.39 -73.88
C MET A 284 13.61 -9.48 -72.67
N LEU A 285 14.32 -8.38 -72.96
CA LEU A 285 14.75 -7.44 -71.90
C LEU A 285 13.54 -6.71 -71.26
N LEU A 286 12.58 -6.24 -72.09
CA LEU A 286 11.35 -5.64 -71.62
C LEU A 286 10.50 -6.64 -70.78
N SER A 287 10.37 -7.88 -71.29
CA SER A 287 9.67 -8.95 -70.56
C SER A 287 10.32 -9.24 -69.22
N ARG A 288 11.66 -9.19 -69.14
CA ARG A 288 12.37 -9.31 -67.83
C ARG A 288 12.11 -8.14 -66.86
N ILE A 289 12.08 -6.90 -67.37
CA ILE A 289 11.75 -5.72 -66.58
C ILE A 289 10.31 -5.80 -66.07
N GLU A 290 9.36 -6.20 -66.93
CA GLU A 290 7.95 -6.34 -66.60
C GLU A 290 7.72 -7.43 -65.53
N SER A 291 8.38 -8.59 -65.69
CA SER A 291 8.34 -9.69 -64.72
C SER A 291 8.87 -9.27 -63.37
N GLU A 292 10.01 -8.55 -63.32
CA GLU A 292 10.60 -8.10 -62.07
C GLU A 292 9.77 -6.97 -61.38
N ALA A 293 9.17 -6.09 -62.18
CA ALA A 293 8.23 -5.06 -61.68
C ALA A 293 6.95 -5.69 -61.07
N SER A 294 6.39 -6.69 -61.76
CA SER A 294 5.23 -7.46 -61.26
C SER A 294 5.55 -8.18 -59.95
N ARG A 295 6.73 -8.80 -59.88
CA ARG A 295 7.22 -9.44 -58.68
C ARG A 295 7.37 -8.45 -57.50
N MET A 296 7.88 -7.23 -57.78
CA MET A 296 7.92 -6.17 -56.75
C MET A 296 6.55 -5.76 -56.28
N GLY A 297 5.55 -5.71 -57.16
CA GLY A 297 4.16 -5.43 -56.79
C GLY A 297 3.62 -6.44 -55.79
N LEU A 298 3.76 -7.74 -56.12
CA LEU A 298 3.37 -8.82 -55.20
C LEU A 298 4.10 -8.75 -53.82
N LEU A 299 5.41 -8.47 -53.86
CA LEU A 299 6.20 -8.32 -52.65
C LEU A 299 5.67 -7.17 -51.74
N VAL A 300 5.32 -6.03 -52.34
CA VAL A 300 4.75 -4.89 -51.60
C VAL A 300 3.39 -5.26 -51.02
N ASP A 301 2.52 -5.92 -51.78
CA ASP A 301 1.21 -6.37 -51.30
C ASP A 301 1.34 -7.36 -50.13
N ASP A 302 2.28 -8.31 -50.23
CA ASP A 302 2.61 -9.26 -49.17
C ASP A 302 3.09 -8.54 -47.87
N LEU A 303 3.99 -7.56 -48.04
CA LEU A 303 4.48 -6.75 -46.91
C LEU A 303 3.37 -5.93 -46.24
N LEU A 304 2.50 -5.31 -47.04
CA LEU A 304 1.35 -4.55 -46.53
C LEU A 304 0.37 -5.47 -45.79
N LEU A 305 0.15 -6.67 -46.28
CA LEU A 305 -0.69 -7.66 -45.61
C LEU A 305 -0.11 -8.07 -44.27
N LEU A 306 1.17 -8.44 -44.23
CA LEU A 306 1.85 -8.80 -42.94
C LEU A 306 1.82 -7.66 -41.97
N ALA A 307 2.05 -6.42 -42.41
CA ALA A 307 1.96 -5.24 -41.52
C ALA A 307 0.55 -5.03 -40.95
N ARG A 308 -0.49 -5.31 -41.72
CA ARG A 308 -1.88 -5.24 -41.27
C ARG A 308 -2.25 -6.35 -40.29
N LEU A 309 -1.73 -7.55 -40.48
CA LEU A 309 -1.93 -8.68 -39.56
C LEU A 309 -1.22 -8.49 -38.21
N ASP A 310 -0.04 -7.88 -38.23
CA ASP A 310 0.71 -7.56 -37.01
C ASP A 310 -0.04 -6.52 -36.11
N VAL A 311 -0.91 -5.69 -36.69
CA VAL A 311 -1.72 -4.65 -36.00
C VAL A 311 -3.08 -5.18 -35.47
N GLN A 312 -3.36 -6.48 -35.57
CA GLN A 312 -4.60 -7.12 -35.10
C GLN A 312 -5.89 -6.41 -35.53
N ARG A 313 -6.03 -6.08 -36.82
CA ARG A 313 -7.35 -5.67 -37.33
C ARG A 313 -8.29 -6.87 -37.25
N PRO A 314 -9.54 -6.68 -36.72
CA PRO A 314 -10.50 -7.77 -36.67
C PRO A 314 -10.71 -8.35 -38.07
N LEU A 315 -10.54 -9.68 -38.20
CA LEU A 315 -10.92 -10.42 -39.38
C LEU A 315 -12.45 -10.44 -39.51
N GLU A 316 -12.95 -10.50 -40.73
CA GLU A 316 -14.37 -10.79 -40.95
C GLU A 316 -14.62 -12.26 -40.57
N HIS A 317 -15.67 -12.51 -39.78
CA HIS A 317 -16.01 -13.86 -39.33
C HIS A 317 -17.31 -14.32 -39.99
N HIS A 318 -17.17 -15.03 -41.11
CA HIS A 318 -18.27 -15.70 -41.80
C HIS A 318 -18.08 -17.23 -41.75
N ARG A 319 -19.16 -17.98 -42.00
CA ARG A 319 -19.05 -19.43 -42.21
C ARG A 319 -18.37 -19.67 -43.54
N VAL A 320 -17.28 -20.41 -43.53
CA VAL A 320 -16.48 -20.72 -44.70
C VAL A 320 -16.45 -22.23 -44.88
N ASP A 321 -16.87 -22.70 -46.04
CA ASP A 321 -16.78 -24.11 -46.43
C ASP A 321 -15.39 -24.38 -47.06
N LEU A 322 -14.58 -25.13 -46.34
CA LEU A 322 -13.23 -25.45 -46.77
C LEU A 322 -13.20 -26.44 -47.97
N LEU A 323 -14.28 -27.22 -48.12
CA LEU A 323 -14.40 -28.15 -49.24
C LEU A 323 -14.53 -27.37 -50.57
N ALA A 324 -15.37 -26.36 -50.59
CA ALA A 324 -15.54 -25.44 -51.73
C ALA A 324 -14.21 -24.74 -52.06
N LEU A 325 -13.54 -24.18 -51.05
CA LEU A 325 -12.26 -23.51 -51.24
C LEU A 325 -11.15 -24.44 -51.75
N ALA A 326 -11.10 -25.70 -51.29
CA ALA A 326 -10.14 -26.69 -51.76
C ALA A 326 -10.40 -27.06 -53.25
N SER A 327 -11.67 -27.21 -53.63
CA SER A 327 -12.06 -27.46 -55.03
C SER A 327 -11.65 -26.30 -55.94
N ASP A 328 -11.90 -25.05 -55.52
CA ASP A 328 -11.48 -23.85 -56.27
C ASP A 328 -9.95 -23.82 -56.42
N ALA A 329 -9.19 -24.06 -55.38
CA ALA A 329 -7.74 -24.03 -55.38
C ALA A 329 -7.13 -25.10 -56.33
N VAL A 330 -7.74 -26.27 -56.41
CA VAL A 330 -7.34 -27.33 -57.36
C VAL A 330 -7.62 -26.87 -58.79
N HIS A 331 -8.79 -26.29 -59.07
CA HIS A 331 -9.17 -25.77 -60.38
C HIS A 331 -8.22 -24.65 -60.84
N ASP A 332 -7.93 -23.70 -59.94
CA ASP A 332 -6.98 -22.61 -60.20
C ASP A 332 -5.57 -23.13 -60.48
N GLY A 333 -5.12 -24.11 -59.69
CA GLY A 333 -3.83 -24.77 -59.89
C GLY A 333 -3.72 -25.46 -61.26
N GLN A 334 -4.76 -26.21 -61.67
CA GLN A 334 -4.86 -26.86 -62.99
C GLN A 334 -4.87 -25.85 -64.16
N ALA A 335 -5.49 -24.68 -63.95
CA ALA A 335 -5.47 -23.60 -64.92
C ALA A 335 -4.07 -22.96 -65.08
N ILE A 336 -3.27 -22.87 -64.02
CA ILE A 336 -1.92 -22.33 -64.01
C ILE A 336 -0.94 -23.30 -64.67
N ASP A 337 -1.05 -24.61 -64.41
CA ASP A 337 -0.19 -25.66 -64.97
C ASP A 337 -1.05 -26.84 -65.51
N PRO A 338 -1.57 -26.75 -66.80
CA PRO A 338 -2.49 -27.73 -67.31
C PRO A 338 -1.88 -29.11 -67.53
N GLY A 339 -0.55 -29.22 -67.59
CA GLY A 339 0.17 -30.46 -67.75
C GLY A 339 0.35 -31.29 -66.48
N ARG A 340 -0.01 -30.71 -65.36
CA ARG A 340 0.28 -31.27 -64.03
C ARG A 340 -0.93 -31.94 -63.40
N THR A 341 -0.70 -33.05 -62.73
CA THR A 341 -1.73 -33.74 -61.95
C THR A 341 -1.93 -33.05 -60.59
N ILE A 342 -3.08 -32.38 -60.46
CA ILE A 342 -3.50 -31.78 -59.18
C ILE A 342 -4.81 -32.43 -58.79
N THR A 343 -4.86 -33.12 -57.65
CA THR A 343 -6.02 -33.88 -57.19
C THR A 343 -6.55 -33.35 -55.85
N MET A 344 -7.85 -33.57 -55.63
CA MET A 344 -8.47 -33.34 -54.34
C MET A 344 -8.83 -34.66 -53.69
N GLU A 345 -8.54 -34.79 -52.42
CA GLU A 345 -8.93 -35.93 -51.57
C GLU A 345 -9.69 -35.41 -50.33
N VAL A 346 -10.76 -36.10 -49.93
CA VAL A 346 -11.49 -35.80 -48.72
C VAL A 346 -10.99 -36.73 -47.61
N LEU A 347 -10.58 -36.15 -46.50
CA LEU A 347 -10.16 -36.89 -45.31
C LEU A 347 -11.37 -37.35 -44.55
N ASP A 348 -11.37 -38.59 -44.08
CA ASP A 348 -12.40 -39.12 -43.21
C ASP A 348 -12.30 -38.45 -41.85
N GLY A 349 -13.44 -37.99 -41.35
CA GLY A 349 -13.52 -37.33 -40.04
C GLY A 349 -14.95 -36.97 -39.66
N PRO A 350 -15.19 -36.54 -38.40
CA PRO A 350 -16.55 -36.23 -37.93
C PRO A 350 -17.02 -34.84 -38.43
N GLY A 351 -18.23 -34.80 -39.02
CA GLY A 351 -18.91 -33.56 -39.44
C GLY A 351 -18.36 -32.89 -40.69
N THR A 352 -18.69 -31.63 -40.92
CA THR A 352 -18.32 -30.85 -42.10
C THR A 352 -17.11 -29.97 -41.81
N PRO A 353 -16.16 -29.79 -42.79
CA PRO A 353 -15.01 -28.92 -42.61
C PRO A 353 -15.39 -27.44 -42.82
N GLU A 354 -16.28 -26.92 -41.96
CA GLU A 354 -16.68 -25.51 -41.93
C GLU A 354 -16.01 -24.78 -40.78
N VAL A 355 -15.52 -23.59 -41.05
CA VAL A 355 -14.84 -22.73 -40.06
C VAL A 355 -15.46 -21.34 -40.01
N LEU A 356 -15.25 -20.63 -38.88
CA LEU A 356 -15.60 -19.22 -38.79
C LEU A 356 -14.37 -18.37 -39.11
N GLY A 357 -14.44 -17.64 -40.25
CA GLY A 357 -13.25 -16.88 -40.70
C GLY A 357 -13.52 -15.97 -41.89
N ASP A 358 -12.44 -15.37 -42.39
CA ASP A 358 -12.40 -14.55 -43.58
C ASP A 358 -12.09 -15.42 -44.82
N GLU A 359 -13.10 -15.63 -45.65
CA GLU A 359 -12.98 -16.52 -46.82
C GLU A 359 -11.82 -16.10 -47.74
N ALA A 360 -11.66 -14.80 -48.02
CA ALA A 360 -10.60 -14.32 -48.90
C ALA A 360 -9.20 -14.64 -48.32
N ARG A 361 -9.06 -14.59 -47.01
CA ARG A 361 -7.79 -14.90 -46.34
C ARG A 361 -7.50 -16.41 -46.31
N ILE A 362 -8.52 -17.22 -46.05
CA ILE A 362 -8.35 -18.68 -46.12
C ILE A 362 -8.07 -19.15 -47.55
N ARG A 363 -8.72 -18.56 -48.53
CA ARG A 363 -8.41 -18.76 -49.96
C ARG A 363 -6.95 -18.41 -50.26
N GLN A 364 -6.44 -17.31 -49.71
CA GLN A 364 -5.03 -16.91 -49.86
C GLN A 364 -4.07 -17.92 -49.23
N VAL A 365 -4.42 -18.54 -48.09
CA VAL A 365 -3.64 -19.64 -47.49
C VAL A 365 -3.50 -20.78 -48.44
N LEU A 366 -4.60 -21.28 -49.03
CA LEU A 366 -4.58 -22.38 -50.00
C LEU A 366 -3.80 -22.03 -51.26
N SER A 367 -4.05 -20.85 -51.83
CA SER A 367 -3.33 -20.36 -53.01
C SER A 367 -1.82 -20.32 -52.82
N ASN A 368 -1.36 -19.83 -51.64
CA ASN A 368 0.05 -19.79 -51.29
C ASN A 368 0.65 -21.19 -51.17
N LEU A 369 -0.06 -22.14 -50.55
CA LEU A 369 0.41 -23.52 -50.39
C LEU A 369 0.48 -24.24 -51.76
N VAL A 370 -0.55 -24.12 -52.61
CA VAL A 370 -0.60 -24.71 -53.96
C VAL A 370 0.48 -24.09 -54.84
N ALA A 371 0.61 -22.74 -54.85
CA ALA A 371 1.66 -22.06 -55.61
C ALA A 371 3.06 -22.51 -55.16
N ASN A 372 3.27 -22.68 -53.86
CA ASN A 372 4.53 -23.20 -53.32
C ASN A 372 4.81 -24.61 -53.81
N ALA A 373 3.83 -25.51 -53.83
CA ALA A 373 3.97 -26.87 -54.36
C ALA A 373 4.30 -26.85 -55.85
N LEU A 374 3.61 -26.04 -56.65
CA LEU A 374 3.84 -25.92 -58.11
C LEU A 374 5.24 -25.35 -58.43
N GLN A 375 5.68 -24.37 -57.67
CA GLN A 375 6.95 -23.66 -57.92
C GLN A 375 8.19 -24.48 -57.51
N HIS A 376 8.09 -25.26 -56.46
CA HIS A 376 9.24 -25.94 -55.85
C HIS A 376 9.40 -27.41 -56.21
N THR A 377 8.46 -27.94 -57.01
CA THR A 377 8.54 -29.34 -57.48
C THR A 377 8.68 -29.43 -59.00
N PRO A 378 9.17 -30.55 -59.53
CA PRO A 378 9.19 -30.78 -60.95
C PRO A 378 7.80 -30.86 -61.57
N GLU A 379 7.64 -30.56 -62.87
CA GLU A 379 6.34 -30.64 -63.59
C GLU A 379 5.73 -32.05 -63.55
N SER A 380 6.56 -33.09 -63.41
CA SER A 380 6.12 -34.46 -63.24
C SER A 380 5.66 -34.90 -61.91
N ALA A 381 5.78 -34.01 -60.87
CA ALA A 381 5.38 -34.32 -59.50
C ALA A 381 3.90 -34.03 -59.29
N ASP A 382 3.16 -34.96 -58.73
CA ASP A 382 1.74 -34.79 -58.35
C ASP A 382 1.60 -33.87 -57.14
N VAL A 383 0.52 -33.10 -57.14
CA VAL A 383 0.10 -32.27 -56.00
C VAL A 383 -1.28 -32.72 -55.52
N THR A 384 -1.40 -32.97 -54.24
CA THR A 384 -2.67 -33.40 -53.65
C THR A 384 -3.13 -32.38 -52.58
N VAL A 385 -4.34 -31.85 -52.77
CA VAL A 385 -5.01 -31.02 -51.77
C VAL A 385 -5.98 -31.91 -51.00
N ARG A 386 -5.80 -32.00 -49.68
CA ARG A 386 -6.68 -32.75 -48.77
C ARG A 386 -7.47 -31.84 -47.89
N VAL A 387 -8.74 -32.14 -47.69
CA VAL A 387 -9.64 -31.40 -46.83
C VAL A 387 -10.50 -32.36 -46.03
N GLY A 388 -10.75 -32.03 -44.75
CA GLY A 388 -11.61 -32.83 -43.89
C GLY A 388 -11.59 -32.33 -42.47
N THR A 389 -11.81 -33.22 -41.53
CA THR A 389 -11.89 -32.88 -40.10
C THR A 389 -11.03 -33.83 -39.27
N ASP A 390 -10.53 -33.35 -38.14
CA ASP A 390 -9.76 -34.13 -37.17
C ASP A 390 -10.19 -33.66 -35.77
N GLY A 391 -11.11 -34.42 -35.14
CA GLY A 391 -11.73 -34.00 -33.90
C GLY A 391 -12.54 -32.70 -34.02
N ASP A 392 -12.16 -31.69 -33.22
CA ASP A 392 -12.80 -30.37 -33.21
C ASP A 392 -12.18 -29.38 -34.22
N ASP A 393 -11.21 -29.83 -35.05
CA ASP A 393 -10.55 -29.02 -36.03
C ASP A 393 -10.97 -29.40 -37.46
N ALA A 394 -11.06 -28.40 -38.32
CA ALA A 394 -11.08 -28.57 -39.75
C ALA A 394 -9.63 -28.57 -40.30
N VAL A 395 -9.34 -29.47 -41.24
CA VAL A 395 -7.99 -29.70 -41.75
C VAL A 395 -7.93 -29.38 -43.24
N LEU A 396 -6.91 -28.61 -43.64
CA LEU A 396 -6.47 -28.44 -45.01
C LEU A 396 -5.04 -28.91 -45.12
N GLU A 397 -4.75 -29.74 -46.13
CA GLU A 397 -3.42 -30.27 -46.36
C GLU A 397 -3.05 -30.17 -47.83
N VAL A 398 -1.86 -29.65 -48.10
CA VAL A 398 -1.29 -29.64 -49.46
C VAL A 398 -0.03 -30.49 -49.43
N ALA A 399 0.00 -31.56 -50.21
CA ALA A 399 1.10 -32.49 -50.31
C ALA A 399 1.68 -32.48 -51.74
N ASP A 400 2.97 -32.46 -51.87
CA ASP A 400 3.71 -32.59 -53.13
C ASP A 400 4.70 -33.76 -53.10
N GLN A 401 5.07 -34.23 -54.27
CA GLN A 401 6.07 -35.30 -54.47
C GLN A 401 7.40 -34.67 -54.94
N GLY A 402 7.80 -33.56 -54.38
CA GLY A 402 9.01 -32.86 -54.71
C GLY A 402 10.26 -33.41 -54.02
N PRO A 403 11.37 -32.66 -54.06
CA PRO A 403 12.63 -33.07 -53.45
C PRO A 403 12.61 -33.11 -51.91
N GLY A 404 11.57 -32.58 -51.29
CA GLY A 404 11.51 -32.42 -49.84
C GLY A 404 12.58 -31.47 -49.29
N MET A 405 12.71 -31.42 -47.98
CA MET A 405 13.70 -30.59 -47.30
C MET A 405 14.24 -31.27 -46.02
N ASN A 406 15.41 -30.86 -45.59
CA ASN A 406 16.01 -31.34 -44.35
C ASN A 406 15.29 -30.74 -43.12
N GLN A 407 15.57 -31.29 -41.94
CA GLN A 407 14.92 -30.87 -40.68
C GLN A 407 15.26 -29.42 -40.28
N GLU A 408 16.44 -28.92 -40.62
CA GLU A 408 16.85 -27.56 -40.35
C GLU A 408 16.03 -26.56 -41.18
N ASP A 409 15.92 -26.82 -42.50
CA ASP A 409 15.09 -26.01 -43.39
C ASP A 409 13.60 -26.08 -42.98
N ALA A 410 13.09 -27.27 -42.65
CA ALA A 410 11.71 -27.46 -42.21
C ALA A 410 11.36 -26.63 -40.94
N SER A 411 12.29 -26.47 -40.01
CA SER A 411 12.08 -25.68 -38.80
C SER A 411 12.00 -24.16 -39.05
N ARG A 412 12.52 -23.71 -40.22
CA ARG A 412 12.65 -22.29 -40.56
C ARG A 412 11.78 -21.88 -41.74
N VAL A 413 11.10 -22.81 -42.39
CA VAL A 413 10.37 -22.56 -43.62
C VAL A 413 9.25 -21.51 -43.49
N PHE A 414 8.74 -21.28 -42.30
CA PHE A 414 7.75 -20.23 -41.98
C PHE A 414 8.37 -18.87 -41.59
N GLU A 415 9.72 -18.81 -41.46
CA GLU A 415 10.39 -17.53 -41.22
C GLU A 415 10.23 -16.61 -42.45
N ARG A 416 10.06 -15.32 -42.22
CA ARG A 416 9.94 -14.30 -43.26
C ARG A 416 11.23 -14.26 -44.10
N PHE A 417 11.09 -14.25 -45.45
CA PHE A 417 12.20 -14.21 -46.41
C PHE A 417 13.11 -15.44 -46.39
N TYR A 418 12.72 -16.51 -45.66
CA TYR A 418 13.49 -17.72 -45.66
C TYR A 418 13.37 -18.44 -46.99
N ARG A 419 14.50 -18.88 -47.54
CA ARG A 419 14.60 -19.64 -48.80
C ARG A 419 15.72 -20.67 -48.68
N THR A 420 15.45 -21.90 -49.07
CA THR A 420 16.48 -22.94 -49.15
C THR A 420 17.50 -22.62 -50.24
N ASP A 421 18.74 -23.11 -50.13
CA ASP A 421 19.79 -22.84 -51.10
C ASP A 421 19.41 -23.32 -52.51
N TRP A 422 18.67 -24.42 -52.60
CA TRP A 422 18.18 -24.94 -53.89
C TRP A 422 17.13 -24.03 -54.55
N SER A 423 16.29 -23.36 -53.74
CA SER A 423 15.31 -22.38 -54.26
C SER A 423 15.96 -21.06 -54.71
N ARG A 424 17.12 -20.72 -54.18
CA ARG A 424 17.90 -19.52 -54.58
C ARG A 424 18.54 -19.68 -55.97
N ALA A 425 18.86 -20.92 -56.38
CA ALA A 425 19.50 -21.23 -57.66
C ALA A 425 18.53 -21.12 -58.84
N ARG A 426 17.22 -21.15 -58.64
CA ARG A 426 16.24 -21.03 -59.75
C ARG A 426 15.84 -19.56 -59.94
N ALA A 427 15.90 -19.11 -61.21
CA ALA A 427 15.58 -17.73 -61.61
C ALA A 427 14.11 -17.32 -61.37
N SER A 428 13.23 -18.28 -61.15
CA SER A 428 11.78 -18.09 -60.88
C SER A 428 11.39 -18.10 -59.41
N GLY A 429 12.34 -17.86 -58.48
CA GLY A 429 12.11 -17.99 -57.05
C GLY A 429 11.11 -16.97 -56.49
N GLY A 430 10.18 -17.41 -55.61
CA GLY A 430 9.21 -16.59 -54.91
C GLY A 430 9.83 -15.56 -53.95
N THR A 431 8.99 -14.77 -53.31
CA THR A 431 9.37 -13.69 -52.37
C THR A 431 9.91 -14.20 -51.02
N GLY A 432 9.69 -15.49 -50.70
CA GLY A 432 9.99 -16.05 -49.38
C GLY A 432 9.01 -15.57 -48.27
N LEU A 433 7.91 -14.92 -48.69
CA LEU A 433 6.87 -14.45 -47.76
C LEU A 433 5.64 -15.35 -47.74
N GLY A 434 5.37 -16.14 -48.78
CA GLY A 434 4.15 -16.93 -48.92
C GLY A 434 3.84 -17.82 -47.70
N LEU A 435 4.82 -18.59 -47.21
CA LEU A 435 4.63 -19.48 -46.06
C LEU A 435 4.54 -18.71 -44.74
N SER A 436 5.23 -17.59 -44.60
CA SER A 436 5.06 -16.72 -43.42
C SER A 436 3.71 -16.00 -43.39
N ILE A 437 3.12 -15.70 -44.53
CA ILE A 437 1.75 -15.23 -44.69
C ILE A 437 0.76 -16.34 -44.29
N VAL A 438 0.98 -17.57 -44.74
CA VAL A 438 0.17 -18.74 -44.35
C VAL A 438 0.15 -18.86 -42.80
N GLU A 439 1.33 -18.87 -42.17
CA GLU A 439 1.40 -18.97 -40.70
C GLU A 439 0.68 -17.80 -40.02
N SER A 440 0.86 -16.58 -40.48
CA SER A 440 0.23 -15.39 -39.88
C SER A 440 -1.30 -15.42 -40.05
N LEU A 441 -1.83 -15.80 -41.20
CA LEU A 441 -3.26 -15.91 -41.48
C LEU A 441 -3.91 -17.05 -40.70
N VAL A 442 -3.29 -18.22 -40.65
CA VAL A 442 -3.78 -19.37 -39.89
C VAL A 442 -3.82 -19.05 -38.40
N ARG A 443 -2.78 -18.44 -37.84
CA ARG A 443 -2.74 -18.01 -36.45
C ARG A 443 -3.79 -16.93 -36.13
N ALA A 444 -4.03 -16.02 -37.08
CA ALA A 444 -5.08 -14.99 -36.90
C ALA A 444 -6.51 -15.60 -36.87
N HIS A 445 -6.70 -16.80 -37.46
CA HIS A 445 -7.95 -17.58 -37.35
C HIS A 445 -7.96 -18.56 -36.18
N GLY A 446 -6.99 -18.49 -35.26
CA GLY A 446 -6.91 -19.38 -34.08
C GLY A 446 -6.41 -20.79 -34.40
N GLY A 447 -5.89 -21.01 -35.59
CA GLY A 447 -5.38 -22.31 -36.07
C GLY A 447 -3.86 -22.47 -35.92
N ALA A 448 -3.36 -23.60 -36.45
CA ALA A 448 -1.94 -23.91 -36.53
C ALA A 448 -1.56 -24.46 -37.92
N VAL A 449 -0.31 -24.22 -38.33
CA VAL A 449 0.25 -24.81 -39.54
C VAL A 449 1.52 -25.61 -39.20
N SER A 450 1.69 -26.73 -39.87
CA SER A 450 2.86 -27.59 -39.72
C SER A 450 3.33 -28.13 -41.08
N VAL A 451 4.59 -28.56 -41.14
CA VAL A 451 5.17 -29.23 -42.33
C VAL A 451 5.74 -30.57 -41.91
N THR A 452 5.45 -31.58 -42.70
CA THR A 452 6.09 -32.91 -42.64
C THR A 452 6.84 -33.12 -43.93
N THR A 453 8.14 -33.36 -43.87
CA THR A 453 9.01 -33.50 -45.05
C THR A 453 10.27 -34.27 -44.70
N ALA A 454 10.83 -34.96 -45.69
CA ALA A 454 12.18 -35.52 -45.65
C ALA A 454 12.82 -35.40 -47.06
N PRO A 455 14.15 -35.37 -47.15
CA PRO A 455 14.82 -35.33 -48.47
C PRO A 455 14.39 -36.49 -49.36
N GLY A 456 13.82 -36.17 -50.52
CA GLY A 456 13.30 -37.13 -51.50
C GLY A 456 11.86 -37.61 -51.28
N GLU A 457 11.19 -37.19 -50.22
CA GLU A 457 9.82 -37.63 -49.87
C GLU A 457 8.75 -36.54 -50.09
N GLY A 458 9.14 -35.40 -50.71
CA GLY A 458 8.22 -34.29 -50.89
C GLY A 458 7.93 -33.50 -49.61
N CYS A 459 6.93 -32.62 -49.70
CA CYS A 459 6.46 -31.81 -48.54
C CYS A 459 4.96 -31.99 -48.36
N ARG A 460 4.55 -31.98 -47.08
CA ARG A 460 3.15 -31.98 -46.70
C ARG A 460 2.95 -30.82 -45.70
N PHE A 461 2.24 -29.80 -46.13
CA PHE A 461 1.83 -28.68 -45.30
C PHE A 461 0.43 -28.95 -44.80
N ARG A 462 0.25 -28.98 -43.46
CA ARG A 462 -1.02 -29.22 -42.78
C ARG A 462 -1.43 -28.00 -42.01
N VAL A 463 -2.64 -27.50 -42.29
CA VAL A 463 -3.31 -26.39 -41.61
C VAL A 463 -4.48 -26.96 -40.84
N THR A 464 -4.59 -26.59 -39.54
CA THR A 464 -5.70 -26.90 -38.67
C THR A 464 -6.39 -25.60 -38.28
N LEU A 465 -7.71 -25.56 -38.36
CA LEU A 465 -8.55 -24.40 -37.99
C LEU A 465 -9.67 -24.87 -37.06
N PRO A 466 -10.06 -24.10 -36.03
CA PRO A 466 -11.19 -24.44 -35.20
C PRO A 466 -12.46 -24.58 -36.02
N ARG A 467 -13.09 -25.74 -35.94
CA ARG A 467 -14.33 -26.08 -36.69
C ARG A 467 -15.55 -25.47 -36.01
N ILE A 468 -16.55 -25.11 -36.77
CA ILE A 468 -17.88 -24.80 -36.25
C ILE A 468 -18.49 -26.10 -35.75
N SER A 469 -18.62 -26.29 -34.43
CA SER A 469 -19.31 -27.44 -33.86
C SER A 469 -20.80 -27.35 -34.15
N ASP A 470 -21.40 -28.36 -34.78
CA ASP A 470 -22.85 -28.47 -34.98
C ASP A 470 -23.62 -28.80 -33.68
N VAL A 471 -23.11 -28.40 -32.50
CA VAL A 471 -23.89 -28.51 -31.27
C VAL A 471 -24.91 -27.38 -31.31
N PRO A 472 -26.22 -27.71 -31.42
CA PRO A 472 -27.28 -26.71 -31.30
C PRO A 472 -27.11 -26.05 -29.94
N ALA A 473 -27.02 -24.71 -29.93
CA ALA A 473 -27.03 -23.95 -28.71
C ALA A 473 -28.21 -24.46 -27.86
N SER A 474 -27.93 -25.12 -26.72
CA SER A 474 -28.94 -25.48 -25.76
C SER A 474 -29.68 -24.21 -25.35
N GLU A 475 -30.98 -24.15 -25.68
CA GLU A 475 -31.86 -23.09 -25.23
C GLU A 475 -31.70 -22.91 -23.72
N PRO A 476 -31.66 -21.65 -23.22
CA PRO A 476 -31.65 -21.43 -21.79
C PRO A 476 -32.96 -21.97 -21.23
N VAL A 477 -32.87 -23.01 -20.38
CA VAL A 477 -33.98 -23.50 -19.57
C VAL A 477 -34.50 -22.34 -18.74
N HIS A 478 -35.62 -21.78 -19.15
CA HIS A 478 -36.43 -20.91 -18.33
C HIS A 478 -36.90 -21.71 -17.13
N ALA A 479 -36.24 -21.54 -16.00
CA ALA A 479 -36.79 -21.97 -14.71
C ALA A 479 -37.92 -20.99 -14.33
N ASN A 480 -39.10 -21.57 -14.21
CA ASN A 480 -40.30 -20.97 -13.59
C ASN A 480 -40.10 -20.66 -12.10
#